data_aaa5442877f182853ebd01d0c6372677
#
_entry.id   aaa5442877f182853ebd01d0c6372677
#
_cell.length_a   1.000
_cell.length_b   1.000
_cell.length_c   1.000
_cell.angle_alpha   90.00
_cell.angle_beta   90.00
_cell.angle_gamma   90.00
#
_symmetry.space_group_name_H-M   'P 1'
#
loop_
_entity.id
_entity.type
_entity.pdbx_description
1 polymer ?
#
loop_
_entity_poly.entity_id
_entity_poly.type
_entity_poly.pdbx_seq_one_letter_code
_entity_poly.pdbx_strand_id
1 'polypeptide(L)' 'MGRVEYETIKAEEVKFGRNSFIEIARKVAKTEEGENEFVAISKGFFMPEGNGKRFRQSIALPKEPDTLKQIAKILEGI' A
#
# COMPACT_ATOMS: atom_id res chain seq x y z
N MET A 1 9.39 22.22 13.10
CA MET A 1 8.47 21.56 12.21
C MET A 1 8.91 20.14 11.90
N GLY A 2 8.09 19.18 12.25
CA GLY A 2 8.44 17.79 12.07
C GLY A 2 8.43 17.39 10.61
N ARG A 3 9.37 16.54 10.26
CA ARG A 3 9.45 15.97 8.95
C ARG A 3 9.00 14.51 9.06
N VAL A 4 8.12 14.08 8.16
CA VAL A 4 7.68 12.68 8.13
C VAL A 4 8.45 11.95 7.05
N GLU A 5 9.09 10.87 7.44
CA GLU A 5 9.78 10.00 6.49
C GLU A 5 9.04 8.68 6.43
N TYR A 6 8.90 8.15 5.22
CA TYR A 6 8.24 6.87 5.03
C TYR A 6 9.26 5.84 4.58
N GLU A 7 9.19 4.67 5.20
CA GLU A 7 10.06 3.56 4.82
C GLU A 7 9.19 2.36 4.47
N THR A 8 9.47 1.73 3.35
CA THR A 8 8.75 0.52 2.95
C THR A 8 9.48 -0.69 3.47
N ILE A 9 8.82 -1.45 4.32
CA ILE A 9 9.38 -2.68 4.89
C ILE A 9 9.22 -3.83 3.92
N LYS A 10 8.04 -3.95 3.34
CA LYS A 10 7.72 -5.03 2.42
C LYS A 10 6.64 -4.55 1.45
N ALA A 11 6.73 -4.96 0.21
CA ALA A 11 5.73 -4.60 -0.79
C ALA A 11 5.50 -5.77 -1.73
N GLU A 12 4.24 -6.00 -2.06
CA GLU A 12 3.86 -7.00 -3.03
C GLU A 12 2.82 -6.39 -3.96
N GLU A 13 2.76 -6.91 -5.16
CA GLU A 13 1.97 -6.31 -6.21
C GLU A 13 1.11 -7.36 -6.89
N VAL A 14 -0.14 -7.00 -7.17
CA VAL A 14 -1.05 -7.84 -7.96
C VAL A 14 -1.34 -7.10 -9.25
N LYS A 15 -1.05 -7.75 -10.36
CA LYS A 15 -1.33 -7.19 -11.68
C LYS A 15 -2.67 -7.72 -12.18
N PHE A 16 -3.43 -6.87 -12.80
CA PHE A 16 -4.72 -7.26 -13.37
C PHE A 16 -5.05 -6.38 -14.55
N GLY A 17 -5.96 -6.88 -15.39
CA GLY A 17 -6.28 -6.15 -16.60
C GLY A 17 -5.07 -6.04 -17.52
N ARG A 18 -5.04 -5.00 -18.31
CA ARG A 18 -3.94 -4.81 -19.25
C ARG A 18 -2.73 -4.15 -18.61
N ASN A 19 -2.97 -3.07 -17.91
CA ASN A 19 -1.87 -2.25 -17.41
C ASN A 19 -2.10 -1.81 -15.97
N SER A 20 -2.97 -2.51 -15.24
CA SER A 20 -3.32 -2.09 -13.89
C SER A 20 -2.61 -2.92 -12.84
N PHE A 21 -2.44 -2.34 -11.66
CA PHE A 21 -1.86 -3.07 -10.53
C PHE A 21 -2.43 -2.56 -9.22
N ILE A 22 -2.33 -3.40 -8.21
CA ILE A 22 -2.59 -3.02 -6.83
C ILE A 22 -1.35 -3.42 -6.05
N GLU A 23 -0.77 -2.46 -5.33
CA GLU A 23 0.38 -2.72 -4.49
C GLU A 23 -0.07 -2.74 -3.04
N ILE A 24 0.37 -3.76 -2.30
CA ILE A 24 0.11 -3.86 -0.88
C ILE A 24 1.46 -3.79 -0.19
N ALA A 25 1.65 -2.80 0.66
CA ALA A 25 2.94 -2.54 1.27
C ALA A 25 2.80 -2.31 2.76
N ARG A 26 3.77 -2.81 3.52
CA ARG A 26 3.90 -2.48 4.92
C ARG A 26 4.91 -1.35 5.03
N LYS A 27 4.49 -0.26 5.64
CA LYS A 27 5.29 0.95 5.72
C LYS A 27 5.37 1.47 7.15
N VAL A 28 6.40 2.25 7.39
CA VAL A 28 6.58 2.94 8.66
C VAL A 28 6.66 4.43 8.38
N ALA A 29 5.88 5.21 9.11
CA ALA A 29 6.00 6.66 9.10
C ALA A 29 6.85 7.06 10.29
N LYS A 30 7.97 7.69 10.04
CA LYS A 30 8.90 8.12 11.09
C LYS A 30 8.78 9.62 11.31
N THR A 31 8.50 9.99 12.54
CA THR A 31 8.37 11.38 12.92
C THR A 31 9.24 11.65 14.15
N GLU A 32 9.32 12.90 14.55
CA GLU A 32 10.04 13.26 15.77
C GLU A 32 9.41 12.63 17.00
N GLU A 33 8.12 12.36 16.97
CA GLU A 33 7.41 11.78 18.11
C GLU A 33 7.47 10.26 18.14
N GLY A 34 8.00 9.64 17.10
CA GLY A 34 8.12 8.19 17.07
C GLY A 34 7.79 7.62 15.71
N GLU A 35 7.59 6.31 15.69
CA GLU A 35 7.30 5.58 14.47
C GLU A 35 5.90 5.02 14.49
N ASN A 36 5.26 5.00 13.35
CA ASN A 36 3.92 4.48 13.21
C ASN A 36 3.86 3.55 12.00
N GLU A 37 3.56 2.28 12.24
CA GLU A 37 3.52 1.29 11.19
C GLU A 37 2.10 1.13 10.65
N PHE A 38 1.97 0.98 9.35
CA PHE A 38 0.67 0.82 8.71
C PHE A 38 0.81 0.01 7.43
N VAL A 39 -0.33 -0.45 6.91
CA VAL A 39 -0.39 -1.14 5.63
C VAL A 39 -1.01 -0.18 4.62
N ALA A 40 -0.36 -0.03 3.49
CA ALA A 40 -0.87 0.82 2.42
C ALA A 40 -1.33 -0.04 1.25
N ILE A 41 -2.50 0.26 0.72
CA ILE A 41 -2.98 -0.37 -0.50
C ILE A 41 -3.07 0.73 -1.54
N SER A 42 -2.32 0.57 -2.63
CA SER A 42 -2.25 1.56 -3.68
C SER A 42 -2.68 0.96 -5.01
N LYS A 43 -3.42 1.71 -5.77
CA LYS A 43 -3.88 1.29 -7.08
C LYS A 43 -3.31 2.22 -8.13
N GLY A 44 -2.91 1.66 -9.27
CA GLY A 44 -2.37 2.45 -10.33
C GLY A 44 -2.27 1.69 -11.63
N PHE A 45 -1.47 2.19 -12.53
CA PHE A 45 -1.29 1.56 -13.82
C PHE A 45 0.14 1.74 -14.30
N PHE A 46 0.55 0.85 -15.20
CA PHE A 46 1.86 0.93 -15.82
C PHE A 46 1.79 1.88 -17.02
N MET A 47 2.78 2.75 -17.10
CA MET A 47 2.88 3.66 -18.23
C MET A 47 3.23 2.90 -19.50
N PRO A 48 2.76 3.38 -20.66
CA PRO A 48 3.13 2.76 -21.93
C PRO A 48 4.64 2.81 -22.16
N GLU A 49 5.12 1.86 -22.92
CA GLU A 49 6.52 1.83 -23.33
C GLU A 49 7.53 1.74 -22.19
N GLY A 50 7.09 1.19 -21.07
CA GLY A 50 8.00 0.96 -19.96
C GLY A 50 8.41 2.20 -19.20
N ASN A 51 7.64 3.25 -19.27
CA ASN A 51 7.93 4.49 -18.55
C ASN A 51 7.57 4.45 -17.06
N GLY A 52 7.47 3.26 -16.49
CA GLY A 52 7.27 3.10 -15.07
C GLY A 52 5.82 2.99 -14.65
N LYS A 53 5.57 3.28 -13.40
CA LYS A 53 4.25 3.16 -12.78
C LYS A 53 3.69 4.53 -12.43
N ARG A 54 2.37 4.61 -12.47
CA ARG A 54 1.70 5.80 -11.98
C ARG A 54 0.64 5.39 -10.97
N PHE A 55 0.75 5.90 -9.76
CA PHE A 55 -0.20 5.62 -8.69
C PHE A 55 -1.37 6.58 -8.79
N ARG A 56 -2.57 6.04 -8.67
CA ARG A 56 -3.80 6.84 -8.75
C ARG A 56 -4.45 7.05 -7.40
N GLN A 57 -4.48 6.03 -6.59
CA GLN A 57 -5.15 6.08 -5.29
C GLN A 57 -4.36 5.26 -4.29
N SER A 58 -4.43 5.68 -3.04
CA SER A 58 -3.77 4.96 -1.97
C SER A 58 -4.57 5.14 -0.69
N ILE A 59 -4.70 4.08 0.08
CA ILE A 59 -5.33 4.16 1.39
C ILE A 59 -4.42 3.49 2.41
N ALA A 60 -4.50 3.97 3.65
CA ALA A 60 -3.75 3.38 4.74
C ALA A 60 -4.70 2.53 5.59
N LEU A 61 -4.24 1.36 5.97
CA LEU A 61 -5.00 0.44 6.81
C LEU A 61 -4.26 0.25 8.13
N PRO A 62 -5.01 -0.11 9.19
CA PRO A 62 -4.36 -0.45 10.46
C PRO A 62 -3.42 -1.65 10.29
N LYS A 63 -2.42 -1.72 11.13
CA LYS A 63 -1.45 -2.82 11.08
C LYS A 63 -1.92 -4.07 11.81
N GLU A 64 -3.00 -4.00 12.57
CA GLU A 64 -3.47 -5.11 13.39
C GLU A 64 -3.82 -6.34 12.57
N PRO A 65 -3.25 -7.50 12.88
CA PRO A 65 -3.49 -8.71 12.10
C PRO A 65 -4.96 -9.10 12.03
N ASP A 66 -5.69 -8.93 13.12
CA ASP A 66 -7.11 -9.30 13.14
C ASP A 66 -7.93 -8.46 12.15
N THR A 67 -7.66 -7.17 12.11
CA THR A 67 -8.36 -6.29 11.18
C THR A 67 -8.01 -6.65 9.73
N LEU A 68 -6.74 -6.91 9.47
CA LEU A 68 -6.29 -7.27 8.13
C LEU A 68 -6.89 -8.59 7.67
N LYS A 69 -7.00 -9.56 8.59
CA LYS A 69 -7.63 -10.84 8.28
C LYS A 69 -9.10 -10.69 7.94
N GLN A 70 -9.81 -9.85 8.67
CA GLN A 70 -11.23 -9.60 8.39
C GLN A 70 -11.42 -8.98 7.01
N ILE A 71 -10.57 -8.02 6.68
CA ILE A 71 -10.63 -7.39 5.37
C ILE A 71 -10.38 -8.40 4.26
N ALA A 72 -9.35 -9.23 4.43
CA ALA A 72 -9.01 -10.24 3.45
C ALA A 72 -10.15 -11.24 3.26
N LYS A 73 -10.77 -11.67 4.36
CA LYS A 73 -11.85 -12.63 4.32
C LYS A 73 -13.07 -12.07 3.59
N ILE A 74 -13.38 -10.81 3.86
CA ILE A 74 -14.51 -10.16 3.19
C ILE A 74 -14.23 -10.02 1.70
N LEU A 75 -13.01 -9.66 1.34
CA LEU A 75 -12.64 -9.52 -0.06
C LEU A 75 -12.79 -10.84 -0.80
N GLU A 76 -12.43 -11.95 -0.17
CA GLU A 76 -12.56 -13.26 -0.79
C GLU A 76 -14.02 -13.68 -1.00
N GLY A 77 -14.92 -13.24 -0.12
CA GLY A 77 -16.32 -13.66 -0.16
C GLY A 77 -17.27 -12.73 -0.90
N ILE A 78 -16.77 -11.61 -1.34
CA ILE A 78 -17.62 -10.61 -1.99
C ILE A 78 -17.99 -11.03 -3.43
#